data_2d3ef26f6163fa1e478e4640e2fc9acf
#
_entry.id   2d3ef26f6163fa1e478e4640e2fc9acf
#
_cell.length_a   1.000
_cell.length_b   1.000
_cell.length_c   1.000
_cell.angle_alpha   90.00
_cell.angle_beta   90.00
_cell.angle_gamma   90.00
#
_symmetry.space_group_name_H-M   'P 1'
#
loop_
_entity.id
_entity.type
_entity.pdbx_description
1 polymer ?
#
loop_
_entity_poly.entity_id
_entity_poly.type
_entity_poly.pdbx_seq_one_letter_code
_entity_poly.pdbx_strand_id
1 'polypeptide(L)'
;MLKEIKTPWGKLIPEVNLFPIYFLLFIYGFVYILPYGKALIGISWFDWIRSQDGPLEWIQFFEYAFSSVLAFLIFIKQNNKKDINSILWFFIAVFSFLIAGEEISWGERITGSGIDWISNINVQGETNFHNLPFFHNYLLDPIFELSCLFLGWFGWRKFKNIEAIPTKDLSLFFLFVALFYFYFDISWASTTQQIRNDQEIFEALLSTGIYLHCIKIFRRNFSI
;
A
#
# COMPACT_ATOMS: atom_id res chain seq x y z
N MET A 1 -18.28 -0.18 -18.83
CA MET A 1 -18.15 1.15 -18.18
C MET A 1 -18.57 0.95 -16.72
N LEU A 2 -17.69 1.22 -15.75
CA LEU A 2 -18.01 1.07 -14.33
C LEU A 2 -19.10 2.07 -13.94
N LYS A 3 -20.09 1.62 -13.18
CA LYS A 3 -21.26 2.44 -12.85
C LYS A 3 -21.00 3.27 -11.58
N GLU A 4 -20.98 4.61 -11.72
CA GLU A 4 -20.94 5.51 -10.57
C GLU A 4 -22.32 5.61 -9.92
N ILE A 5 -22.38 5.51 -8.59
CA ILE A 5 -23.55 5.83 -7.78
C ILE A 5 -23.28 7.04 -6.89
N LYS A 6 -24.30 7.90 -6.75
CA LYS A 6 -24.24 9.04 -5.82
C LYS A 6 -24.54 8.55 -4.41
N THR A 7 -23.71 8.93 -3.46
CA THR A 7 -23.94 8.67 -2.03
C THR A 7 -23.86 9.98 -1.25
N PRO A 8 -24.36 10.02 0.01
CA PRO A 8 -24.22 11.22 0.86
C PRO A 8 -22.77 11.68 1.06
N TRP A 9 -21.81 10.82 0.78
CA TRP A 9 -20.37 11.07 0.93
C TRP A 9 -19.63 11.29 -0.40
N GLY A 10 -20.37 11.47 -1.50
CA GLY A 10 -19.81 11.68 -2.83
C GLY A 10 -20.13 10.53 -3.81
N LYS A 11 -19.48 10.59 -4.94
CA LYS A 11 -19.59 9.53 -5.96
C LYS A 11 -18.81 8.29 -5.51
N LEU A 12 -19.38 7.11 -5.76
CA LEU A 12 -18.80 5.81 -5.42
C LEU A 12 -18.86 4.91 -6.65
N ILE A 13 -17.76 4.23 -6.94
CA ILE A 13 -17.70 3.13 -7.90
C ILE A 13 -17.71 1.83 -7.07
N PRO A 14 -18.85 1.12 -7.02
CA PRO A 14 -19.00 -0.05 -6.12
C PRO A 14 -17.98 -1.14 -6.38
N GLU A 15 -17.66 -1.41 -7.65
CA GLU A 15 -16.72 -2.44 -8.04
C GLU A 15 -15.32 -2.16 -7.49
N VAL A 16 -14.88 -0.90 -7.53
CA VAL A 16 -13.60 -0.48 -6.95
C VAL A 16 -13.65 -0.56 -5.43
N ASN A 17 -14.73 -0.06 -4.82
CA ASN A 17 -14.85 -0.07 -3.36
C ASN A 17 -14.92 -1.48 -2.77
N LEU A 18 -15.59 -2.41 -3.43
CA LEU A 18 -15.75 -3.78 -2.95
C LEU A 18 -14.60 -4.70 -3.35
N PHE A 19 -13.70 -4.27 -4.24
CA PHE A 19 -12.58 -5.10 -4.68
C PHE A 19 -11.76 -5.68 -3.53
N PRO A 20 -11.35 -4.90 -2.49
CA PRO A 20 -10.61 -5.46 -1.36
C PRO A 20 -11.36 -6.57 -0.61
N ILE A 21 -12.69 -6.45 -0.50
CA ILE A 21 -13.52 -7.50 0.12
C ILE A 21 -13.45 -8.78 -0.71
N TYR A 22 -13.70 -8.69 -2.02
CA TYR A 22 -13.67 -9.88 -2.89
C TYR A 22 -12.27 -10.48 -2.97
N PHE A 23 -11.25 -9.65 -3.00
CA PHE A 23 -9.86 -10.09 -2.99
C PHE A 23 -9.51 -10.88 -1.71
N LEU A 24 -9.83 -10.32 -0.54
CA LEU A 24 -9.59 -10.99 0.73
C LEU A 24 -10.46 -12.23 0.92
N LEU A 25 -11.73 -12.21 0.48
CA LEU A 25 -12.59 -13.39 0.50
C LEU A 25 -12.03 -14.49 -0.43
N PHE A 26 -11.50 -14.13 -1.58
CA PHE A 26 -10.84 -15.10 -2.44
C PHE A 26 -9.60 -15.70 -1.77
N ILE A 27 -8.69 -14.88 -1.25
CA ILE A 27 -7.48 -15.36 -0.59
C ILE A 27 -7.82 -16.22 0.64
N TYR A 28 -8.58 -15.66 1.59
CA TYR A 28 -8.84 -16.36 2.85
C TYR A 28 -9.93 -17.42 2.71
N GLY A 29 -10.97 -17.18 1.92
CA GLY A 29 -12.03 -18.16 1.69
C GLY A 29 -11.57 -19.34 0.84
N PHE A 30 -10.94 -19.07 -0.31
CA PHE A 30 -10.53 -20.13 -1.23
C PHE A 30 -9.23 -20.82 -0.77
N VAL A 31 -8.22 -20.04 -0.40
CA VAL A 31 -6.89 -20.60 -0.11
C VAL A 31 -6.82 -21.21 1.28
N TYR A 32 -7.43 -20.59 2.29
CA TYR A 32 -7.30 -21.03 3.69
C TYR A 32 -8.44 -21.90 4.18
N ILE A 33 -9.70 -21.60 3.82
CA ILE A 33 -10.87 -22.29 4.36
C ILE A 33 -11.19 -23.57 3.58
N LEU A 34 -11.09 -23.53 2.25
CA LEU A 34 -11.32 -24.71 1.44
C LEU A 34 -10.17 -25.72 1.61
N PRO A 35 -10.47 -26.96 2.00
CA PRO A 35 -9.44 -27.96 2.34
C PRO A 35 -8.44 -28.25 1.21
N TYR A 36 -8.83 -27.98 -0.03
CA TYR A 36 -8.02 -28.25 -1.21
C TYR A 36 -7.48 -26.97 -1.89
N GLY A 37 -7.82 -25.78 -1.39
CA GLY A 37 -7.43 -24.53 -2.04
C GLY A 37 -5.92 -24.36 -2.16
N LYS A 38 -5.19 -24.58 -1.08
CA LYS A 38 -3.72 -24.54 -1.10
C LYS A 38 -3.12 -25.64 -2.01
N ALA A 39 -3.72 -26.83 -2.03
CA ALA A 39 -3.25 -27.92 -2.87
C ALA A 39 -3.49 -27.64 -4.37
N LEU A 40 -4.57 -26.94 -4.73
CA LEU A 40 -4.86 -26.58 -6.11
C LEU A 40 -3.92 -25.50 -6.66
N ILE A 41 -3.58 -24.51 -5.83
CA ILE A 41 -2.61 -23.46 -6.22
C ILE A 41 -1.18 -23.98 -6.09
N GLY A 42 -0.93 -24.95 -5.20
CA GLY A 42 0.39 -25.36 -4.78
C GLY A 42 0.88 -24.51 -3.61
N ILE A 43 1.12 -25.14 -2.46
CA ILE A 43 1.54 -24.45 -1.23
C ILE A 43 2.81 -23.64 -1.48
N SER A 44 3.78 -24.21 -2.16
CA SER A 44 5.05 -23.54 -2.48
C SER A 44 4.87 -22.29 -3.36
N TRP A 45 3.98 -22.33 -4.33
CA TRP A 45 3.66 -21.17 -5.16
C TRP A 45 2.96 -20.06 -4.38
N PHE A 46 2.01 -20.43 -3.53
CA PHE A 46 1.31 -19.45 -2.69
C PHE A 46 2.26 -18.80 -1.68
N ASP A 47 3.11 -19.58 -1.04
CA ASP A 47 4.10 -19.07 -0.10
C ASP A 47 5.16 -18.21 -0.82
N TRP A 48 5.57 -18.56 -2.04
CA TRP A 48 6.47 -17.75 -2.83
C TRP A 48 5.83 -16.40 -3.27
N ILE A 49 4.56 -16.40 -3.66
CA ILE A 49 3.87 -15.15 -4.10
C ILE A 49 3.87 -14.10 -2.99
N ARG A 50 3.71 -14.52 -1.74
CA ARG A 50 3.61 -13.65 -0.56
C ARG A 50 4.84 -13.69 0.33
N SER A 51 5.94 -14.26 -0.14
CA SER A 51 7.21 -14.22 0.58
C SER A 51 7.93 -12.90 0.34
N GLN A 52 8.83 -12.58 1.22
CA GLN A 52 9.83 -11.56 0.98
C GLN A 52 10.58 -11.87 -0.32
N ASP A 53 10.88 -10.86 -1.13
CA ASP A 53 11.39 -10.98 -2.51
C ASP A 53 10.41 -11.63 -3.51
N GLY A 54 9.16 -11.82 -3.11
CA GLY A 54 8.12 -12.42 -3.92
C GLY A 54 7.46 -11.47 -4.91
N PRO A 55 6.59 -12.01 -5.78
CA PRO A 55 5.89 -11.21 -6.79
C PRO A 55 5.06 -10.04 -6.24
N LEU A 56 4.53 -10.15 -5.00
CA LEU A 56 3.75 -9.06 -4.41
C LEU A 56 4.60 -7.83 -4.13
N GLU A 57 5.81 -7.98 -3.61
CA GLU A 57 6.73 -6.85 -3.41
C GLU A 57 7.12 -6.18 -4.74
N TRP A 58 7.34 -6.96 -5.81
CA TRP A 58 7.57 -6.38 -7.14
C TRP A 58 6.37 -5.61 -7.66
N ILE A 59 5.15 -6.08 -7.41
CA ILE A 59 3.93 -5.32 -7.76
C ILE A 59 3.90 -4.02 -6.95
N GLN A 60 4.16 -4.07 -5.65
CA GLN A 60 4.21 -2.90 -4.78
C GLN A 60 5.26 -1.89 -5.27
N PHE A 61 6.48 -2.37 -5.59
CA PHE A 61 7.51 -1.53 -6.18
C PHE A 61 7.01 -0.76 -7.41
N PHE A 62 6.43 -1.45 -8.39
CA PHE A 62 5.93 -0.79 -9.60
C PHE A 62 4.78 0.16 -9.30
N GLU A 63 3.84 -0.21 -8.44
CA GLU A 63 2.72 0.65 -8.06
C GLU A 63 3.20 1.92 -7.34
N TYR A 64 4.15 1.82 -6.42
CA TYR A 64 4.73 2.99 -5.77
C TYR A 64 5.60 3.82 -6.73
N ALA A 65 6.41 3.21 -7.58
CA ALA A 65 7.21 3.94 -8.57
C ALA A 65 6.32 4.74 -9.53
N PHE A 66 5.27 4.12 -10.08
CA PHE A 66 4.31 4.83 -10.93
C PHE A 66 3.52 5.89 -10.16
N SER A 67 3.13 5.62 -8.90
CA SER A 67 2.46 6.59 -8.04
C SER A 67 3.31 7.82 -7.81
N SER A 68 4.61 7.63 -7.57
CA SER A 68 5.57 8.72 -7.42
C SER A 68 5.60 9.62 -8.65
N VAL A 69 5.74 9.03 -9.84
CA VAL A 69 5.76 9.77 -11.11
C VAL A 69 4.44 10.52 -11.33
N LEU A 70 3.30 9.85 -11.16
CA LEU A 70 1.98 10.46 -11.35
C LEU A 70 1.75 11.61 -10.35
N ALA A 71 2.07 11.41 -9.08
CA ALA A 71 1.92 12.43 -8.04
C ALA A 71 2.83 13.63 -8.32
N PHE A 72 4.05 13.41 -8.78
CA PHE A 72 4.97 14.48 -9.16
C PHE A 72 4.46 15.28 -10.36
N LEU A 73 3.90 14.62 -11.37
CA LEU A 73 3.28 15.31 -12.52
C LEU A 73 2.06 16.14 -12.08
N ILE A 74 1.23 15.62 -11.17
CA ILE A 74 0.11 16.37 -10.60
C ILE A 74 0.63 17.58 -9.82
N PHE A 75 1.67 17.41 -9.00
CA PHE A 75 2.34 18.48 -8.27
C PHE A 75 2.80 19.60 -9.21
N ILE A 76 3.53 19.27 -10.27
CA ILE A 76 4.00 20.27 -11.27
C ILE A 76 2.81 21.01 -11.86
N LYS A 77 1.75 20.30 -12.25
CA LYS A 77 0.53 20.88 -12.84
C LYS A 77 -0.17 21.85 -11.88
N GLN A 78 -0.17 21.55 -10.58
CA GLN A 78 -0.85 22.31 -9.53
C GLN A 78 0.03 23.34 -8.83
N ASN A 79 1.36 23.28 -8.97
CA ASN A 79 2.30 24.10 -8.22
C ASN A 79 2.07 25.61 -8.38
N ASN A 80 1.52 26.04 -9.50
CA ASN A 80 1.14 27.44 -9.73
C ASN A 80 0.06 27.97 -8.78
N LYS A 81 -0.69 27.08 -8.12
CA LYS A 81 -1.80 27.45 -7.21
C LYS A 81 -1.32 27.71 -5.78
N LYS A 82 -0.11 27.25 -5.41
CA LYS A 82 0.48 27.35 -4.04
C LYS A 82 -0.52 26.98 -2.94
N ASP A 83 -1.33 25.97 -3.18
CA ASP A 83 -2.33 25.49 -2.23
C ASP A 83 -1.85 24.21 -1.51
N ILE A 84 -2.60 23.82 -0.47
CA ILE A 84 -2.32 22.64 0.32
C ILE A 84 -2.28 21.36 -0.53
N ASN A 85 -3.09 21.26 -1.59
CA ASN A 85 -3.11 20.10 -2.46
C ASN A 85 -1.77 19.92 -3.18
N SER A 86 -1.19 21.00 -3.70
CA SER A 86 0.11 20.96 -4.36
C SER A 86 1.18 20.43 -3.42
N ILE A 87 1.22 20.91 -2.18
CA ILE A 87 2.18 20.46 -1.17
C ILE A 87 1.99 18.98 -0.85
N LEU A 88 0.74 18.54 -0.68
CA LEU A 88 0.44 17.15 -0.38
C LEU A 88 0.81 16.22 -1.54
N TRP A 89 0.60 16.64 -2.79
CA TRP A 89 1.02 15.85 -3.95
C TRP A 89 2.55 15.70 -4.03
N PHE A 90 3.30 16.73 -3.64
CA PHE A 90 4.75 16.61 -3.50
C PHE A 90 5.13 15.56 -2.44
N PHE A 91 4.48 15.60 -1.26
CA PHE A 91 4.73 14.61 -0.22
C PHE A 91 4.36 13.19 -0.66
N ILE A 92 3.23 13.00 -1.37
CA ILE A 92 2.87 11.68 -1.92
C ILE A 92 3.93 11.20 -2.91
N ALA A 93 4.45 12.09 -3.77
CA ALA A 93 5.49 11.73 -4.73
C ALA A 93 6.77 11.27 -4.03
N VAL A 94 7.25 12.04 -3.04
CA VAL A 94 8.44 11.69 -2.26
C VAL A 94 8.22 10.41 -1.46
N PHE A 95 7.11 10.29 -0.75
CA PHE A 95 6.77 9.10 0.02
C PHE A 95 6.76 7.85 -0.87
N SER A 96 6.02 7.89 -1.99
CA SER A 96 5.95 6.76 -2.90
C SER A 96 7.31 6.40 -3.51
N PHE A 97 8.16 7.40 -3.79
CA PHE A 97 9.53 7.16 -4.25
C PHE A 97 10.38 6.43 -3.19
N LEU A 98 10.29 6.89 -1.94
CA LEU A 98 11.03 6.28 -0.83
C LEU A 98 10.58 4.83 -0.61
N ILE A 99 9.27 4.58 -0.56
CA ILE A 99 8.77 3.21 -0.39
C ILE A 99 9.17 2.33 -1.58
N ALA A 100 9.06 2.80 -2.82
CA ALA A 100 9.54 2.02 -3.97
C ALA A 100 11.03 1.66 -3.85
N GLY A 101 11.86 2.57 -3.32
CA GLY A 101 13.27 2.27 -3.03
C GLY A 101 13.43 1.18 -1.97
N GLU A 102 12.63 1.24 -0.91
CA GLU A 102 12.63 0.26 0.17
C GLU A 102 12.23 -1.15 -0.32
N GLU A 103 11.21 -1.27 -1.19
CA GLU A 103 10.75 -2.55 -1.75
C GLU A 103 11.82 -3.32 -2.52
N ILE A 104 12.77 -2.63 -3.11
CA ILE A 104 13.90 -3.24 -3.84
C ILE A 104 15.23 -3.10 -3.10
N SER A 105 15.20 -2.83 -1.81
CA SER A 105 16.38 -2.58 -0.96
C SER A 105 17.38 -1.63 -1.64
N TRP A 106 16.84 -0.51 -2.17
CA TRP A 106 17.57 0.53 -2.91
C TRP A 106 18.43 0.00 -4.07
N GLY A 107 17.92 -1.03 -4.73
CA GLY A 107 18.55 -1.63 -5.90
C GLY A 107 19.44 -2.84 -5.59
N GLU A 108 19.62 -3.21 -4.33
CA GLU A 108 20.38 -4.41 -3.96
C GLU A 108 19.81 -5.67 -4.63
N ARG A 109 18.47 -5.80 -4.65
CA ARG A 109 17.77 -6.92 -5.31
C ARG A 109 18.00 -6.99 -6.83
N ILE A 110 18.37 -5.89 -7.46
CA ILE A 110 18.65 -5.83 -8.91
C ILE A 110 20.13 -6.07 -9.19
N THR A 111 21.00 -5.47 -8.38
CA THR A 111 22.44 -5.47 -8.62
C THR A 111 23.17 -6.62 -7.92
N GLY A 112 22.54 -7.22 -6.90
CA GLY A 112 23.17 -8.18 -6.01
C GLY A 112 24.23 -7.56 -5.09
N SER A 113 24.27 -6.23 -4.98
CA SER A 113 25.26 -5.49 -4.17
C SER A 113 24.57 -4.45 -3.32
N GLY A 114 24.66 -4.57 -2.01
CA GLY A 114 24.11 -3.63 -1.05
C GLY A 114 25.14 -2.64 -0.50
N ILE A 115 24.69 -1.82 0.44
CA ILE A 115 25.52 -0.86 1.17
C ILE A 115 25.93 -1.48 2.51
N ASP A 116 27.14 -1.95 2.62
CA ASP A 116 27.65 -2.74 3.76
C ASP A 116 27.35 -2.11 5.13
N TRP A 117 27.49 -0.79 5.30
CA TRP A 117 27.25 -0.17 6.61
C TRP A 117 25.76 -0.16 7.00
N ILE A 118 24.81 -0.16 6.03
CA ILE A 118 23.38 -0.28 6.29
C ILE A 118 23.02 -1.72 6.60
N SER A 119 23.44 -2.66 5.75
CA SER A 119 23.14 -4.07 5.92
C SER A 119 23.67 -4.65 7.24
N ASN A 120 24.85 -4.15 7.69
CA ASN A 120 25.42 -4.59 8.96
C ASN A 120 24.64 -4.19 10.21
N ILE A 121 23.86 -3.11 10.17
CA ILE A 121 23.01 -2.65 11.29
C ILE A 121 21.52 -2.94 11.09
N ASN A 122 21.16 -3.46 9.94
CA ASN A 122 19.80 -3.79 9.56
C ASN A 122 19.39 -5.15 10.16
N VAL A 123 18.15 -5.25 10.64
CA VAL A 123 17.63 -6.49 11.28
C VAL A 123 17.60 -7.67 10.31
N GLN A 124 17.41 -7.41 9.03
CA GLN A 124 17.34 -8.42 7.97
C GLN A 124 18.63 -8.54 7.16
N GLY A 125 19.61 -7.67 7.40
CA GLY A 125 20.88 -7.67 6.67
C GLY A 125 20.80 -7.07 5.26
N GLU A 126 19.78 -6.27 4.97
CA GLU A 126 19.52 -5.65 3.67
C GLU A 126 19.80 -4.14 3.65
N THR A 127 19.94 -3.58 2.45
CA THR A 127 20.09 -2.14 2.25
C THR A 127 18.72 -1.45 2.22
N ASN A 128 17.99 -1.49 3.32
CA ASN A 128 16.76 -0.74 3.48
C ASN A 128 16.71 -0.04 4.84
N PHE A 129 15.95 1.05 4.95
CA PHE A 129 15.89 1.87 6.16
C PHE A 129 14.78 1.43 7.10
N HIS A 130 13.70 0.86 6.58
CA HIS A 130 12.57 0.45 7.40
C HIS A 130 12.92 -0.69 8.37
N ASN A 131 13.89 -1.54 8.04
CA ASN A 131 14.40 -2.62 8.88
C ASN A 131 15.56 -2.19 9.81
N LEU A 132 15.87 -0.89 9.91
CA LEU A 132 16.76 -0.41 10.96
C LEU A 132 16.08 -0.55 12.33
N PRO A 133 16.79 -0.97 13.41
CA PRO A 133 16.19 -1.33 14.70
C PRO A 133 15.23 -0.29 15.29
N PHE A 134 15.55 1.00 15.15
CA PHE A 134 14.69 2.08 15.67
C PHE A 134 13.38 2.19 14.89
N PHE A 135 13.45 2.14 13.56
CA PHE A 135 12.26 2.25 12.71
C PHE A 135 11.40 1.00 12.84
N HIS A 136 12.02 -0.17 12.69
CA HIS A 136 11.35 -1.46 12.74
C HIS A 136 10.63 -1.73 14.08
N ASN A 137 11.26 -1.39 15.21
CA ASN A 137 10.71 -1.77 16.51
C ASN A 137 9.75 -0.75 17.12
N TYR A 138 9.80 0.54 16.74
CA TYR A 138 9.11 1.58 17.52
C TYR A 138 8.31 2.57 16.69
N LEU A 139 8.63 2.81 15.42
CA LEU A 139 8.12 3.98 14.73
C LEU A 139 7.18 3.64 13.56
N LEU A 140 7.52 2.62 12.78
CA LEU A 140 6.83 2.38 11.51
C LEU A 140 5.41 1.87 11.72
N ASP A 141 5.22 0.84 12.54
CA ASP A 141 3.92 0.20 12.71
C ASP A 141 2.83 1.18 13.17
N PRO A 142 3.05 2.00 14.24
CA PRO A 142 2.04 2.96 14.66
C PRO A 142 1.75 4.06 13.62
N ILE A 143 2.78 4.56 12.93
CA ILE A 143 2.59 5.59 11.89
C ILE A 143 1.83 5.00 10.70
N PHE A 144 2.19 3.81 10.28
CA PHE A 144 1.56 3.09 9.19
C PHE A 144 0.08 2.81 9.49
N GLU A 145 -0.19 2.21 10.64
CA GLU A 145 -1.53 1.90 11.11
C GLU A 145 -2.42 3.15 11.20
N LEU A 146 -1.95 4.22 11.87
CA LEU A 146 -2.69 5.46 12.00
C LEU A 146 -2.92 6.14 10.66
N SER A 147 -1.95 6.10 9.76
CA SER A 147 -2.09 6.63 8.41
C SER A 147 -3.14 5.86 7.60
N CYS A 148 -3.11 4.54 7.66
CA CYS A 148 -4.09 3.69 7.01
C CYS A 148 -5.50 3.88 7.61
N LEU A 149 -5.63 3.99 8.93
CA LEU A 149 -6.89 4.30 9.58
C LEU A 149 -7.41 5.70 9.19
N PHE A 150 -6.52 6.68 9.13
CA PHE A 150 -6.87 8.02 8.67
C PHE A 150 -7.42 7.99 7.23
N LEU A 151 -6.70 7.40 6.28
CA LEU A 151 -7.11 7.32 4.88
C LEU A 151 -8.36 6.46 4.69
N GLY A 152 -8.46 5.35 5.42
CA GLY A 152 -9.59 4.41 5.31
C GLY A 152 -10.89 4.89 5.95
N TRP A 153 -10.81 5.68 7.02
CA TRP A 153 -11.98 6.06 7.81
C TRP A 153 -12.23 7.56 7.93
N PHE A 154 -11.21 8.36 8.28
CA PHE A 154 -11.41 9.78 8.61
C PHE A 154 -11.23 10.71 7.41
N GLY A 155 -10.22 10.48 6.58
CA GLY A 155 -9.76 11.40 5.55
C GLY A 155 -10.89 11.81 4.61
N TRP A 156 -11.50 10.87 3.93
CA TRP A 156 -12.57 11.12 2.96
C TRP A 156 -13.86 11.71 3.59
N ARG A 157 -14.05 11.56 4.90
CA ARG A 157 -15.20 12.16 5.61
C ARG A 157 -14.98 13.62 5.96
N LYS A 158 -13.78 13.95 6.44
CA LYS A 158 -13.48 15.26 7.01
C LYS A 158 -12.84 16.21 6.01
N PHE A 159 -12.08 15.70 5.06
CA PHE A 159 -11.26 16.49 4.15
C PHE A 159 -11.69 16.33 2.68
N LYS A 160 -12.99 16.40 2.42
CA LYS A 160 -13.59 16.20 1.08
C LYS A 160 -13.05 17.15 0.00
N ASN A 161 -12.54 18.31 0.40
CA ASN A 161 -12.02 19.33 -0.50
C ASN A 161 -10.52 19.18 -0.77
N ILE A 162 -9.83 18.26 -0.08
CA ILE A 162 -8.41 17.99 -0.28
C ILE A 162 -8.30 16.86 -1.28
N GLU A 163 -7.87 17.22 -2.50
CA GLU A 163 -7.78 16.30 -3.63
C GLU A 163 -6.76 15.18 -3.41
N ALA A 164 -5.70 15.47 -2.66
CA ALA A 164 -4.65 14.52 -2.33
C ALA A 164 -5.10 13.41 -1.36
N ILE A 165 -6.27 13.56 -0.73
CA ILE A 165 -6.83 12.53 0.15
C ILE A 165 -7.72 11.59 -0.66
N PRO A 166 -7.51 10.26 -0.57
CA PRO A 166 -8.32 9.26 -1.26
C PRO A 166 -9.81 9.40 -0.95
N THR A 167 -10.62 9.20 -1.96
CA THR A 167 -12.08 9.24 -1.85
C THR A 167 -12.64 7.95 -1.25
N LYS A 168 -13.94 7.96 -0.87
CA LYS A 168 -14.62 6.84 -0.22
C LYS A 168 -14.52 5.51 -0.99
N ASP A 169 -14.50 5.56 -2.31
CA ASP A 169 -14.39 4.36 -3.16
C ASP A 169 -13.08 3.59 -2.96
N LEU A 170 -12.05 4.26 -2.45
CA LEU A 170 -10.76 3.63 -2.13
C LEU A 170 -10.59 3.34 -0.63
N SER A 171 -11.57 3.69 0.20
CA SER A 171 -11.42 3.61 1.67
C SER A 171 -11.10 2.20 2.18
N LEU A 172 -11.64 1.14 1.57
CA LEU A 172 -11.42 -0.22 2.03
C LEU A 172 -10.02 -0.75 1.73
N PHE A 173 -9.32 -0.19 0.74
CA PHE A 173 -7.92 -0.51 0.49
C PHE A 173 -7.03 -0.15 1.71
N PHE A 174 -7.36 0.93 2.40
CA PHE A 174 -6.61 1.40 3.57
C PHE A 174 -7.18 0.83 4.89
N LEU A 175 -8.50 0.74 5.00
CA LEU A 175 -9.14 0.31 6.24
C LEU A 175 -8.78 -1.13 6.60
N PHE A 176 -8.76 -2.05 5.63
CA PHE A 176 -8.38 -3.43 5.90
C PHE A 176 -6.92 -3.56 6.30
N VAL A 177 -6.04 -2.74 5.74
CA VAL A 177 -4.63 -2.68 6.17
C VAL A 177 -4.54 -2.26 7.63
N ALA A 178 -5.20 -1.14 8.01
CA ALA A 178 -5.21 -0.69 9.40
C ALA A 178 -5.75 -1.76 10.36
N LEU A 179 -6.85 -2.44 10.00
CA LEU A 179 -7.43 -3.49 10.83
C LEU A 179 -6.53 -4.72 10.97
N PHE A 180 -5.80 -5.06 9.92
CA PHE A 180 -4.86 -6.16 9.95
C PHE A 180 -3.68 -5.87 10.88
N TYR A 181 -3.03 -4.72 10.72
CA TYR A 181 -1.91 -4.32 11.58
C TYR A 181 -2.35 -4.12 13.04
N PHE A 182 -3.49 -3.47 13.25
CA PHE A 182 -4.07 -3.35 14.60
C PHE A 182 -4.31 -4.71 15.27
N TYR A 183 -4.83 -5.70 14.52
CA TYR A 183 -4.99 -7.05 15.03
C TYR A 183 -3.65 -7.71 15.36
N PHE A 184 -2.65 -7.50 14.53
CA PHE A 184 -1.30 -8.01 14.71
C PHE A 184 -0.66 -7.48 15.98
N ASP A 185 -0.64 -6.16 16.14
CA ASP A 185 0.05 -5.49 17.23
C ASP A 185 -0.59 -5.77 18.59
N ILE A 186 -1.92 -5.84 18.64
CA ILE A 186 -2.65 -6.06 19.90
C ILE A 186 -2.76 -7.53 20.26
N SER A 187 -3.00 -8.40 19.29
CA SER A 187 -3.28 -9.82 19.57
C SER A 187 -2.03 -10.67 19.77
N TRP A 188 -0.84 -10.13 19.51
CA TRP A 188 0.41 -10.90 19.54
C TRP A 188 0.35 -12.17 18.66
N ALA A 189 -0.51 -12.13 17.64
CA ALA A 189 -0.77 -13.27 16.76
C ALA A 189 0.38 -13.57 15.81
N SER A 190 1.39 -12.71 15.77
CA SER A 190 2.45 -12.68 14.76
C SER A 190 3.61 -13.65 14.98
N THR A 191 3.47 -14.68 15.84
CA THR A 191 4.57 -15.59 16.15
C THR A 191 4.88 -16.60 15.05
N THR A 192 4.00 -16.74 14.05
CA THR A 192 4.21 -17.67 12.95
C THR A 192 4.65 -16.99 11.68
N GLN A 193 5.66 -17.50 10.99
CA GLN A 193 6.11 -17.00 9.69
C GLN A 193 4.97 -16.91 8.66
N GLN A 194 4.00 -17.80 8.75
CA GLN A 194 2.86 -17.83 7.84
C GLN A 194 2.01 -16.57 7.93
N ILE A 195 1.81 -16.02 9.13
CA ILE A 195 1.05 -14.80 9.33
C ILE A 195 1.89 -13.57 8.92
N ARG A 196 3.19 -13.59 9.19
CA ARG A 196 4.10 -12.52 8.76
C ARG A 196 4.09 -12.34 7.24
N ASN A 197 4.09 -13.43 6.48
CA ASN A 197 4.00 -13.35 5.03
C ASN A 197 2.65 -12.82 4.53
N ASP A 198 1.58 -12.87 5.32
CA ASP A 198 0.29 -12.27 4.95
C ASP A 198 0.34 -10.72 4.95
N GLN A 199 1.32 -10.10 5.60
CA GLN A 199 1.55 -8.65 5.54
C GLN A 199 1.66 -8.19 4.09
N GLU A 200 2.38 -8.93 3.24
CA GLU A 200 2.54 -8.61 1.83
C GLU A 200 1.21 -8.46 1.07
N ILE A 201 0.20 -9.25 1.45
CA ILE A 201 -1.14 -9.16 0.85
C ILE A 201 -1.80 -7.82 1.18
N PHE A 202 -1.65 -7.35 2.42
CA PHE A 202 -2.25 -6.09 2.86
C PHE A 202 -1.45 -4.88 2.36
N GLU A 203 -0.15 -4.98 2.29
CA GLU A 203 0.72 -3.95 1.72
C GLU A 203 0.47 -3.78 0.21
N ALA A 204 0.22 -4.87 -0.51
CA ALA A 204 -0.23 -4.82 -1.90
C ALA A 204 -1.60 -4.13 -2.05
N LEU A 205 -2.53 -4.28 -1.10
CA LEU A 205 -3.77 -3.50 -1.11
C LEU A 205 -3.49 -2.01 -0.89
N LEU A 206 -2.57 -1.66 0.00
CA LEU A 206 -2.20 -0.27 0.25
C LEU A 206 -1.61 0.39 -0.99
N SER A 207 -0.60 -0.25 -1.60
CA SER A 207 0.07 0.25 -2.81
C SER A 207 -0.93 0.43 -3.94
N THR A 208 -1.81 -0.57 -4.17
CA THR A 208 -2.90 -0.50 -5.15
C THR A 208 -3.86 0.67 -4.85
N GLY A 209 -4.22 0.89 -3.60
CA GLY A 209 -5.09 2.00 -3.20
C GLY A 209 -4.47 3.37 -3.53
N ILE A 210 -3.19 3.57 -3.25
CA ILE A 210 -2.44 4.79 -3.57
C ILE A 210 -2.32 4.96 -5.09
N TYR A 211 -1.97 3.90 -5.80
CA TYR A 211 -1.82 3.92 -7.26
C TYR A 211 -3.12 4.28 -7.98
N LEU A 212 -4.24 3.65 -7.61
CA LEU A 212 -5.55 3.96 -8.17
C LEU A 212 -5.96 5.41 -7.88
N HIS A 213 -5.63 5.93 -6.70
CA HIS A 213 -5.86 7.33 -6.37
C HIS A 213 -5.06 8.26 -7.28
N CYS A 214 -3.78 8.02 -7.45
CA CYS A 214 -2.90 8.80 -8.32
C CYS A 214 -3.40 8.77 -9.78
N ILE A 215 -3.75 7.60 -10.33
CA ILE A 215 -4.33 7.49 -11.68
C ILE A 215 -5.63 8.30 -11.81
N LYS A 216 -6.54 8.16 -10.85
CA LYS A 216 -7.83 8.86 -10.86
C LYS A 216 -7.65 10.37 -10.94
N ILE A 217 -6.78 10.91 -10.11
CA ILE A 217 -6.53 12.34 -10.06
C ILE A 217 -5.70 12.82 -11.26
N PHE A 218 -4.74 12.03 -11.70
CA PHE A 218 -3.97 12.32 -12.91
C PHE A 218 -4.88 12.46 -14.13
N ARG A 219 -5.74 11.46 -14.38
CA ARG A 219 -6.70 11.51 -15.50
C ARG A 219 -7.58 12.76 -15.46
N ARG A 220 -8.05 13.13 -14.27
CA ARG A 220 -8.87 14.34 -14.11
C ARG A 220 -8.09 15.62 -14.40
N ASN A 221 -6.85 15.73 -13.99
CA ASN A 221 -6.02 16.91 -14.19
C ASN A 221 -5.52 17.08 -15.63
N PHE A 222 -5.34 15.96 -16.35
CA PHE A 222 -4.81 15.97 -17.72
C PHE A 222 -5.88 15.69 -18.79
N SER A 223 -7.16 15.59 -18.41
CA SER A 223 -8.32 15.41 -19.32
C SER A 223 -8.19 14.19 -20.24
N ILE A 224 -7.68 13.06 -19.71
CA ILE A 224 -7.50 11.79 -20.41
C ILE A 224 -8.63 10.81 -20.06
#